data_da7bc41bc847b7cfa3e44c225722baff
#
_entry.id   da7bc41bc847b7cfa3e44c225722baff
#
_cell.length_a   1.000
_cell.length_b   1.000
_cell.length_c   1.000
_cell.angle_alpha   90.00
_cell.angle_beta   90.00
_cell.angle_gamma   90.00
#
_symmetry.space_group_name_H-M   'P 1'
#
loop_
_entity.id
_entity.type
_entity.pdbx_description
1 polymer ?
#
loop_
_entity_poly.entity_id
_entity_poly.type
_entity_poly.pdbx_seq_one_letter_code
_entity_poly.pdbx_strand_id
1 'polypeptide(L)'
;MTFNGTVPGPLIVVHEGDYVELTIKNPKTSTMAHNVDFHAATGALGGAQLTLVQPGEEAVLRWKALKNGVFVYHCAPGGTMIPFHVISGMSGAIMVLPKDGLKDNKGKSVKYDRAYYVGEQDFYVPKG
;
A
#
# COMPACT_ATOMS: atom_id res chain seq x y z
N MET A 1 -3.33 -10.44 -10.19
CA MET A 1 -4.09 -9.63 -9.19
C MET A 1 -3.32 -8.34 -8.95
N THR A 2 -4.00 -7.20 -8.88
CA THR A 2 -3.38 -5.88 -8.78
C THR A 2 -4.22 -4.94 -7.93
N PHE A 3 -3.62 -3.86 -7.44
CA PHE A 3 -4.35 -2.68 -7.01
C PHE A 3 -4.52 -1.72 -8.20
N ASN A 4 -5.74 -1.40 -8.56
CA ASN A 4 -6.11 -0.48 -9.66
C ASN A 4 -5.52 -0.83 -11.04
N GLY A 5 -5.22 -2.10 -11.30
CA GLY A 5 -4.77 -2.58 -12.60
C GLY A 5 -3.30 -2.29 -12.94
N THR A 6 -2.48 -1.85 -11.98
CA THR A 6 -1.06 -1.54 -12.17
C THR A 6 -0.15 -2.33 -11.22
N VAL A 7 1.09 -2.55 -11.64
CA VAL A 7 2.18 -3.11 -10.82
C VAL A 7 3.40 -2.20 -11.01
N PRO A 8 3.92 -1.61 -9.96
CA PRO A 8 3.37 -1.60 -8.61
C PRO A 8 2.00 -0.91 -8.52
N GLY A 9 1.28 -1.12 -7.41
CA GLY A 9 0.07 -0.37 -7.09
C GLY A 9 0.34 1.13 -6.96
N PRO A 10 -0.70 1.98 -6.89
CA PRO A 10 -0.53 3.43 -6.84
C PRO A 10 0.38 3.90 -5.70
N LEU A 11 1.26 4.86 -5.96
CA LEU A 11 1.97 5.57 -4.91
C LEU A 11 1.00 6.48 -4.15
N ILE A 12 0.95 6.32 -2.84
CA ILE A 12 0.20 7.19 -1.94
C ILE A 12 1.19 8.15 -1.29
N VAL A 13 0.90 9.46 -1.33
CA VAL A 13 1.75 10.48 -0.70
C VAL A 13 0.93 11.28 0.30
N VAL A 14 1.38 11.29 1.54
CA VAL A 14 0.76 12.03 2.65
C VAL A 14 1.84 12.67 3.51
N HIS A 15 1.45 13.54 4.44
CA HIS A 15 2.36 14.13 5.42
C HIS A 15 2.18 13.48 6.80
N GLU A 16 3.24 13.52 7.59
CA GLU A 16 3.18 13.12 9.00
C GLU A 16 2.12 13.95 9.73
N GLY A 17 1.24 13.24 10.44
CA GLY A 17 0.10 13.82 11.13
C GLY A 17 -1.21 13.81 10.33
N ASP A 18 -1.17 13.53 9.03
CA ASP A 18 -2.38 13.41 8.21
C ASP A 18 -3.22 12.19 8.62
N TYR A 19 -4.52 12.32 8.45
CA TYR A 19 -5.44 11.19 8.48
C TYR A 19 -5.63 10.66 7.07
N VAL A 20 -5.47 9.34 6.95
CA VAL A 20 -5.69 8.61 5.69
C VAL A 20 -7.03 7.91 5.77
N GLU A 21 -7.89 8.13 4.79
CA GLU A 21 -9.09 7.35 4.58
C GLU A 21 -8.94 6.58 3.26
N LEU A 22 -8.95 5.27 3.35
CA LEU A 22 -8.88 4.37 2.21
C LEU A 22 -10.19 3.61 2.08
N THR A 23 -10.76 3.61 0.89
CA THR A 23 -11.84 2.68 0.52
C THR A 23 -11.26 1.61 -0.38
N ILE A 24 -11.28 0.36 0.08
CA ILE A 24 -10.97 -0.81 -0.76
C ILE A 24 -12.28 -1.37 -1.32
N LYS A 25 -12.30 -1.60 -2.62
CA LYS A 25 -13.44 -2.22 -3.33
C LYS A 25 -12.98 -3.46 -4.05
N ASN A 26 -13.66 -4.57 -3.82
CA ASN A 26 -13.42 -5.81 -4.54
C ASN A 26 -14.52 -6.00 -5.59
N PRO A 27 -14.22 -5.97 -6.89
CA PRO A 27 -15.25 -6.10 -7.93
C PRO A 27 -16.02 -7.41 -7.82
N LYS A 28 -17.29 -7.40 -8.21
CA LYS A 28 -18.11 -8.63 -8.26
C LYS A 28 -17.53 -9.71 -9.18
N THR A 29 -16.73 -9.31 -10.15
CA THR A 29 -16.03 -10.21 -11.09
C THR A 29 -14.76 -10.83 -10.51
N SER A 30 -14.32 -10.39 -9.35
CA SER A 30 -13.18 -11.01 -8.64
C SER A 30 -13.55 -12.41 -8.18
N THR A 31 -12.56 -13.29 -8.12
CA THR A 31 -12.72 -14.68 -7.66
C THR A 31 -12.16 -14.92 -6.27
N MET A 32 -11.55 -13.90 -5.67
CA MET A 32 -10.85 -14.01 -4.38
C MET A 32 -11.17 -12.84 -3.47
N ALA A 33 -11.04 -13.07 -2.17
CA ALA A 33 -11.04 -12.03 -1.16
C ALA A 33 -9.73 -11.23 -1.24
N HIS A 34 -9.80 -9.94 -1.00
CA HIS A 34 -8.65 -9.03 -0.96
C HIS A 34 -8.73 -8.13 0.25
N ASN A 35 -7.58 -7.60 0.65
CA ASN A 35 -7.45 -6.59 1.70
C ASN A 35 -6.25 -5.70 1.45
N VAL A 36 -5.93 -4.84 2.39
CA VAL A 36 -4.70 -4.06 2.38
C VAL A 36 -4.10 -3.99 3.79
N ASP A 37 -2.80 -4.26 3.85
CA ASP A 37 -1.94 -4.10 5.01
C ASP A 37 -1.01 -2.92 4.75
N PHE A 38 -1.11 -1.86 5.58
CA PHE A 38 -0.22 -0.71 5.52
C PHE A 38 0.88 -0.82 6.56
N HIS A 39 2.13 -0.99 6.17
CA HIS A 39 3.26 -0.98 7.09
C HIS A 39 3.47 0.39 7.77
N ALA A 40 2.92 1.46 7.20
CA ALA A 40 2.92 2.79 7.83
C ALA A 40 1.88 2.95 8.94
N ALA A 41 0.85 2.09 8.97
CA ALA A 41 -0.18 2.10 10.01
C ALA A 41 0.25 1.25 11.20
N THR A 42 -0.27 1.58 12.38
CA THR A 42 -0.12 0.79 13.61
C THR A 42 -1.43 0.07 13.94
N GLY A 43 -1.34 -1.03 14.70
CA GLY A 43 -2.52 -1.80 15.11
C GLY A 43 -2.70 -3.08 14.30
N ALA A 44 -3.92 -3.55 14.16
CA ALA A 44 -4.28 -4.88 13.63
C ALA A 44 -3.70 -5.15 12.23
N LEU A 45 -2.45 -5.61 12.17
CA LEU A 45 -1.71 -5.92 10.94
C LEU A 45 -1.88 -4.82 9.86
N GLY A 46 -1.61 -3.56 10.24
CA GLY A 46 -1.72 -2.42 9.31
C GLY A 46 -3.12 -2.22 8.69
N GLY A 47 -4.17 -2.75 9.32
CA GLY A 47 -5.54 -2.69 8.84
C GLY A 47 -5.99 -3.90 8.01
N ALA A 48 -5.14 -4.92 7.82
CA ALA A 48 -5.45 -6.09 7.00
C ALA A 48 -6.74 -6.81 7.42
N GLN A 49 -6.97 -6.96 8.72
CA GLN A 49 -8.19 -7.62 9.24
C GLN A 49 -9.45 -6.77 9.05
N LEU A 50 -9.31 -5.45 9.03
CA LEU A 50 -10.42 -4.50 8.92
C LEU A 50 -10.83 -4.24 7.46
N THR A 51 -10.01 -4.63 6.51
CA THR A 51 -10.18 -4.35 5.09
C THR A 51 -10.41 -5.60 4.25
N LEU A 52 -10.59 -6.76 4.88
CA LEU A 52 -10.86 -8.00 4.15
C LEU A 52 -12.25 -7.93 3.50
N VAL A 53 -12.29 -7.91 2.17
CA VAL A 53 -13.50 -7.79 1.37
C VAL A 53 -13.64 -8.95 0.40
N GLN A 54 -14.84 -9.56 0.40
CA GLN A 54 -15.22 -10.58 -0.58
C GLN A 54 -15.56 -9.93 -1.93
N PRO A 55 -15.66 -10.71 -3.03
CA PRO A 55 -16.10 -10.20 -4.31
C PRO A 55 -17.46 -9.45 -4.19
N GLY A 56 -17.47 -8.19 -4.63
CA GLY A 56 -18.62 -7.31 -4.55
C GLY A 56 -18.75 -6.47 -3.27
N GLU A 57 -17.82 -6.64 -2.33
CA GLU A 57 -17.81 -5.88 -1.08
C GLU A 57 -16.84 -4.70 -1.13
N GLU A 58 -17.02 -3.79 -0.18
CA GLU A 58 -16.11 -2.68 0.09
C GLU A 58 -15.92 -2.47 1.59
N ALA A 59 -14.77 -1.93 1.97
CA ALA A 59 -14.46 -1.54 3.34
C ALA A 59 -13.72 -0.21 3.36
N VAL A 60 -13.89 0.54 4.44
CA VAL A 60 -13.21 1.81 4.69
C VAL A 60 -12.27 1.64 5.87
N LEU A 61 -11.00 2.00 5.66
CA LEU A 61 -9.97 2.05 6.70
C LEU A 61 -9.57 3.51 6.93
N ARG A 62 -9.57 3.92 8.19
CA ARG A 62 -9.06 5.23 8.62
C ARG A 62 -7.91 5.04 9.58
N TRP A 63 -6.81 5.75 9.34
CA TRP A 63 -5.65 5.74 10.22
C TRP A 63 -4.88 7.05 10.13
N LYS A 64 -4.02 7.31 11.10
CA LYS A 64 -3.17 8.50 11.14
C LYS A 64 -1.74 8.15 10.80
N ALA A 65 -1.12 8.92 9.90
CA ALA A 65 0.28 8.76 9.54
C ALA A 65 1.18 9.34 10.64
N LEU A 66 1.73 8.46 11.50
CA LEU A 66 2.50 8.85 12.68
C LEU A 66 4.01 8.88 12.45
N LYS A 67 4.50 8.21 11.42
CA LYS A 67 5.93 8.10 11.11
C LYS A 67 6.17 8.51 9.67
N ASN A 68 7.15 9.37 9.45
CA ASN A 68 7.63 9.68 8.10
C ASN A 68 8.52 8.56 7.55
N GLY A 69 8.56 8.43 6.24
CA GLY A 69 9.32 7.42 5.53
C GLY A 69 8.58 6.87 4.32
N VAL A 70 9.18 5.88 3.69
CA VAL A 70 8.56 5.11 2.61
C VAL A 70 8.24 3.73 3.14
N PHE A 71 6.99 3.32 3.02
CA PHE A 71 6.49 2.06 3.56
C PHE A 71 5.76 1.28 2.48
N VAL A 72 5.85 -0.04 2.56
CA VAL A 72 5.09 -0.94 1.69
C VAL A 72 3.64 -1.02 2.17
N TYR A 73 2.71 -1.15 1.24
CA TYR A 73 1.39 -1.73 1.46
C TYR A 73 1.20 -2.93 0.54
N HIS A 74 0.44 -3.91 0.97
CA HIS A 74 0.20 -5.12 0.18
C HIS A 74 -1.08 -5.83 0.59
N CYS A 75 -1.56 -6.71 -0.27
CA CYS A 75 -2.63 -7.61 0.08
C CYS A 75 -2.11 -8.70 1.02
N ALA A 76 -2.84 -8.98 2.09
CA ALA A 76 -2.48 -9.95 3.13
C ALA A 76 -3.71 -10.73 3.62
N PRO A 77 -4.40 -11.49 2.76
CA PRO A 77 -5.68 -12.12 3.11
C PRO A 77 -5.56 -13.30 4.07
N GLY A 78 -4.35 -13.77 4.34
CA GLY A 78 -4.04 -14.80 5.34
C GLY A 78 -3.19 -15.95 4.81
N GLY A 79 -2.36 -16.52 5.68
CA GLY A 79 -1.58 -17.73 5.45
C GLY A 79 -0.76 -17.70 4.16
N THR A 80 -0.78 -18.81 3.43
CA THR A 80 -0.08 -18.99 2.15
C THR A 80 -0.62 -18.11 1.02
N MET A 81 -1.81 -17.54 1.19
CA MET A 81 -2.38 -16.63 0.20
C MET A 81 -1.68 -15.27 0.18
N ILE A 82 -1.00 -14.87 1.25
CA ILE A 82 -0.25 -13.62 1.31
C ILE A 82 0.83 -13.57 0.22
N PRO A 83 1.83 -14.48 0.19
CA PRO A 83 2.85 -14.46 -0.86
C PRO A 83 2.25 -14.62 -2.26
N PHE A 84 1.20 -15.41 -2.43
CA PHE A 84 0.55 -15.60 -3.72
C PHE A 84 -0.06 -14.29 -4.26
N HIS A 85 -0.73 -13.51 -3.42
CA HIS A 85 -1.28 -12.21 -3.82
C HIS A 85 -0.18 -11.18 -4.09
N VAL A 86 0.87 -11.15 -3.28
CA VAL A 86 1.99 -10.22 -3.44
C VAL A 86 2.76 -10.50 -4.73
N ILE A 87 3.16 -11.75 -4.98
CA ILE A 87 3.88 -12.12 -6.22
C ILE A 87 3.03 -11.97 -7.48
N SER A 88 1.71 -11.91 -7.35
CA SER A 88 0.80 -11.59 -8.46
C SER A 88 0.76 -10.09 -8.80
N GLY A 89 1.31 -9.22 -7.94
CA GLY A 89 1.39 -7.79 -8.19
C GLY A 89 0.63 -6.91 -7.19
N MET A 90 0.06 -7.47 -6.12
CA MET A 90 -0.71 -6.71 -5.13
C MET A 90 0.18 -6.10 -4.05
N SER A 91 1.04 -5.19 -4.45
CA SER A 91 1.88 -4.39 -3.57
C SER A 91 2.11 -2.99 -4.12
N GLY A 92 2.41 -2.06 -3.27
CA GLY A 92 2.72 -0.68 -3.60
C GLY A 92 3.42 0.01 -2.45
N ALA A 93 3.59 1.33 -2.56
CA ALA A 93 4.22 2.12 -1.52
C ALA A 93 3.37 3.32 -1.11
N ILE A 94 3.53 3.70 0.16
CA ILE A 94 3.07 4.96 0.71
C ILE A 94 4.27 5.75 1.19
N MET A 95 4.38 6.99 0.75
CA MET A 95 5.38 7.94 1.19
C MET A 95 4.74 8.92 2.17
N VAL A 96 5.19 8.85 3.42
CA VAL A 96 4.81 9.79 4.46
C VAL A 96 5.91 10.83 4.57
N LEU A 97 5.65 12.02 4.09
CA LEU A 97 6.59 13.14 4.14
C LEU A 97 6.67 13.72 5.56
N PRO A 98 7.84 14.18 6.00
CA PRO A 98 7.94 14.95 7.23
C PRO A 98 7.02 16.19 7.18
N LYS A 99 6.46 16.58 8.32
CA LYS A 99 5.53 17.72 8.42
C LYS A 99 6.10 19.01 7.81
N ASP A 100 7.41 19.23 7.99
CA ASP A 100 8.11 20.42 7.49
C ASP A 100 8.86 20.17 6.17
N GLY A 101 8.53 19.10 5.43
CA GLY A 101 9.17 18.70 4.20
C GLY A 101 10.48 17.93 4.39
N LEU A 102 11.07 17.53 3.27
CA LEU A 102 12.33 16.79 3.27
C LEU A 102 13.50 17.68 3.65
N LYS A 103 14.40 17.14 4.48
CA LYS A 103 15.64 17.81 4.88
C LYS A 103 16.82 16.87 4.64
N ASP A 104 17.97 17.46 4.32
CA ASP A 104 19.23 16.74 4.23
C ASP A 104 19.79 16.40 5.64
N ASN A 105 20.94 15.73 5.68
CA ASN A 105 21.62 15.36 6.93
C ASN A 105 22.13 16.56 7.75
N LYS A 106 22.09 17.79 7.18
CA LYS A 106 22.41 19.05 7.85
C LYS A 106 21.16 19.84 8.24
N GLY A 107 19.97 19.28 8.05
CA GLY A 107 18.69 19.92 8.37
C GLY A 107 18.23 20.97 7.35
N LYS A 108 18.91 21.11 6.20
CA LYS A 108 18.52 22.03 5.13
C LYS A 108 17.39 21.42 4.29
N SER A 109 16.41 22.24 3.94
CA SER A 109 15.31 21.80 3.06
C SER A 109 15.82 21.31 1.72
N VAL A 110 15.37 20.11 1.32
CA VAL A 110 15.65 19.50 0.04
C VAL A 110 14.58 19.95 -0.95
N LYS A 111 15.01 20.58 -2.05
CA LYS A 111 14.14 20.88 -3.19
C LYS A 111 14.42 19.88 -4.30
N TYR A 112 13.38 19.46 -4.99
CA TYR A 112 13.47 18.55 -6.13
C TYR A 112 12.50 19.01 -7.22
N ASP A 113 12.89 18.81 -8.48
CA ASP A 113 12.07 19.19 -9.62
C ASP A 113 11.19 18.03 -10.10
N ARG A 114 11.61 16.80 -9.84
CA ARG A 114 10.90 15.57 -10.24
C ARG A 114 11.06 14.48 -9.21
N ALA A 115 10.03 13.64 -9.10
CA ALA A 115 10.04 12.42 -8.30
C ALA A 115 9.62 11.24 -9.19
N TYR A 116 10.29 10.11 -9.03
CA TYR A 116 9.98 8.89 -9.76
C TYR A 116 9.63 7.79 -8.77
N TYR A 117 8.53 7.10 -9.05
CA TYR A 117 8.13 5.90 -8.35
C TYR A 117 8.48 4.68 -9.19
N VAL A 118 9.46 3.91 -8.73
CA VAL A 118 9.93 2.70 -9.40
C VAL A 118 9.75 1.53 -8.46
N GLY A 119 9.01 0.51 -8.92
CA GLY A 119 8.88 -0.76 -8.23
C GLY A 119 9.57 -1.87 -9.03
N GLU A 120 10.22 -2.78 -8.32
CA GLU A 120 10.82 -3.99 -8.89
C GLU A 120 10.13 -5.20 -8.28
N GLN A 121 9.79 -6.18 -9.12
CA GLN A 121 9.13 -7.41 -8.70
C GLN A 121 9.44 -8.57 -9.63
N ASP A 122 9.65 -9.75 -9.04
CA ASP A 122 9.73 -11.00 -9.79
C ASP A 122 8.34 -11.55 -10.08
N PHE A 123 8.13 -12.01 -11.31
CA PHE A 123 6.92 -12.73 -11.71
C PHE A 123 7.26 -14.20 -11.98
N TYR A 124 6.46 -15.09 -11.39
CA TYR A 124 6.61 -16.51 -11.55
C TYR A 124 5.68 -17.01 -12.67
N VAL A 125 6.25 -17.45 -13.76
CA VAL A 125 5.50 -18.01 -14.89
C VAL A 125 5.54 -19.52 -14.78
N PRO A 126 4.41 -20.23 -14.72
CA PRO A 126 4.38 -21.67 -14.73
C PRO A 126 5.09 -22.20 -15.99
N LYS A 127 5.91 -23.22 -15.82
CA LYS A 127 6.42 -23.98 -16.98
C LYS A 127 5.23 -24.69 -17.61
N GLY A 128 4.96 -24.40 -18.87
CA GLY A 128 3.97 -25.11 -19.69
C GLY A 128 4.32 -26.55 -19.95
#